data_c1e48622831b199a8eb5f04b7e1590be
#
_entry.id   c1e48622831b199a8eb5f04b7e1590be
#
_cell.length_a   1.000
_cell.length_b   1.000
_cell.length_c   1.000
_cell.angle_alpha   90.00
_cell.angle_beta   90.00
_cell.angle_gamma   90.00
#
_symmetry.space_group_name_H-M   'P 1'
#
loop_
_entity.id
_entity.type
_entity.pdbx_description
1 polymer ?
#
loop_
_entity_poly.entity_id
_entity_poly.type
_entity_poly.pdbx_seq_one_letter_code
_entity_poly.pdbx_strand_id
1 'polypeptide(L)'
;MDTLADAQRWRLPAAAWILLDGLAARVDRALRDDDPAALRDAHQRLELLRPGPTPSIGGHGISACPPALAKKIDTLIRRVRAGIS
;
A
#
# COMPACT_ATOMS: atom_id res chain seq x y z
N MET A 1 5.14 -8.87 -3.24
CA MET A 1 4.15 -7.87 -3.70
C MET A 1 4.83 -6.62 -4.20
N ASP A 2 5.01 -6.57 -5.50
CA ASP A 2 5.69 -5.43 -6.14
C ASP A 2 4.91 -4.13 -5.96
N THR A 3 3.58 -4.22 -5.90
CA THR A 3 2.72 -3.06 -5.70
C THR A 3 2.98 -2.36 -4.37
N LEU A 4 3.26 -3.10 -3.30
CA LEU A 4 3.61 -2.51 -2.01
C LEU A 4 4.93 -1.76 -2.08
N ALA A 5 5.92 -2.31 -2.76
CA ALA A 5 7.20 -1.64 -2.94
C ALA A 5 7.03 -0.37 -3.77
N ASP A 6 6.21 -0.43 -4.82
CA ASP A 6 5.91 0.74 -5.65
C ASP A 6 5.18 1.81 -4.84
N ALA A 7 4.27 1.41 -3.95
CA ALA A 7 3.48 2.35 -3.14
C ALA A 7 4.36 3.28 -2.31
N GLN A 8 5.54 2.84 -1.89
CA GLN A 8 6.47 3.68 -1.15
C GLN A 8 6.98 4.87 -1.98
N ARG A 9 6.88 4.78 -3.29
CA ARG A 9 7.34 5.82 -4.22
C ARG A 9 6.20 6.68 -4.77
N TRP A 10 4.95 6.28 -4.49
CA TRP A 10 3.80 7.01 -4.98
C TRP A 10 3.69 8.37 -4.32
N ARG A 11 3.12 9.32 -5.05
CA ARG A 11 2.70 10.60 -4.52
C ARG A 11 1.19 10.66 -4.56
N LEU A 12 0.57 10.77 -3.40
CA LEU A 12 -0.87 10.67 -3.26
C LEU A 12 -1.37 11.80 -2.36
N PRO A 13 -2.66 12.20 -2.51
CA PRO A 13 -3.28 13.10 -1.56
C PRO A 13 -3.33 12.45 -0.17
N ALA A 14 -3.41 13.28 0.87
CA ALA A 14 -3.45 12.79 2.25
C ALA A 14 -4.56 11.77 2.47
N ALA A 15 -5.74 11.99 1.89
CA ALA A 15 -6.87 11.06 2.03
C ALA A 15 -6.52 9.67 1.47
N ALA A 16 -5.80 9.63 0.34
CA ALA A 16 -5.38 8.37 -0.25
C ALA A 16 -4.35 7.64 0.61
N TRP A 17 -3.45 8.39 1.27
CA TRP A 17 -2.50 7.80 2.20
C TRP A 17 -3.19 7.17 3.41
N ILE A 18 -4.26 7.79 3.90
CA ILE A 18 -5.07 7.23 4.98
C ILE A 18 -5.69 5.91 4.55
N LEU A 19 -6.24 5.86 3.33
CA LEU A 19 -6.78 4.62 2.77
C LEU A 19 -5.70 3.55 2.62
N LEU A 20 -4.53 3.93 2.16
CA LEU A 20 -3.41 3.02 2.00
C LEU A 20 -2.96 2.45 3.34
N ASP A 21 -2.93 3.27 4.38
CA ASP A 21 -2.59 2.81 5.73
C ASP A 21 -3.59 1.75 6.20
N GLY A 22 -4.89 1.97 5.98
CA GLY A 22 -5.92 0.98 6.27
C GLY A 22 -5.74 -0.31 5.49
N LEU A 23 -5.37 -0.21 4.21
CA LEU A 23 -5.09 -1.39 3.39
C LEU A 23 -3.85 -2.14 3.87
N ALA A 24 -2.82 -1.42 4.29
CA ALA A 24 -1.63 -2.04 4.86
C ALA A 24 -1.97 -2.85 6.11
N ALA A 25 -2.85 -2.32 6.96
CA ALA A 25 -3.32 -3.05 8.14
C ALA A 25 -4.09 -4.31 7.75
N ARG A 26 -4.90 -4.25 6.68
CA ARG A 26 -5.63 -5.43 6.17
C ARG A 26 -4.68 -6.48 5.61
N VAL A 27 -3.65 -6.06 4.90
CA VAL A 27 -2.63 -6.99 4.40
C VAL A 27 -1.93 -7.69 5.57
N ASP A 28 -1.55 -6.94 6.59
CA ASP A 28 -0.90 -7.50 7.77
C ASP A 28 -1.80 -8.55 8.45
N ARG A 29 -3.07 -8.23 8.62
CA ARG A 29 -4.03 -9.16 9.22
C ARG A 29 -4.23 -10.40 8.36
N ALA A 30 -4.34 -10.23 7.04
CA ALA A 30 -4.48 -11.36 6.12
C ALA A 30 -3.29 -12.30 6.18
N LEU A 31 -2.08 -11.74 6.32
CA LEU A 31 -0.87 -12.55 6.47
C LEU A 31 -0.86 -13.31 7.79
N ARG A 32 -1.31 -12.69 8.87
CA ARG A 32 -1.39 -13.35 10.19
C ARG A 32 -2.41 -14.48 10.20
N ASP A 33 -3.55 -14.27 9.54
CA ASP A 33 -4.65 -15.22 9.49
C ASP A 33 -4.47 -16.24 8.37
N ASP A 34 -3.44 -16.09 7.55
CA ASP A 34 -3.18 -16.94 6.39
C ASP A 34 -4.42 -17.00 5.48
N ASP A 35 -4.98 -15.82 5.18
CA ASP A 35 -6.19 -15.66 4.39
C ASP A 35 -5.86 -15.11 3.00
N PRO A 36 -5.69 -16.00 2.00
CA PRO A 36 -5.32 -15.55 0.65
C PRO A 36 -6.41 -14.75 -0.03
N ALA A 37 -7.67 -14.98 0.28
CA ALA A 37 -8.78 -14.23 -0.31
C ALA A 37 -8.76 -12.77 0.17
N ALA A 38 -8.56 -12.55 1.48
CA ALA A 38 -8.45 -11.22 2.04
C ALA A 38 -7.21 -10.49 1.51
N LEU A 39 -6.12 -11.21 1.34
CA LEU A 39 -4.88 -10.64 0.79
C LEU A 39 -5.09 -10.19 -0.65
N ARG A 40 -5.77 -10.99 -1.45
CA ARG A 40 -6.09 -10.66 -2.85
C ARG A 40 -6.99 -9.43 -2.93
N ASP A 41 -8.01 -9.37 -2.08
CA ASP A 41 -8.92 -8.23 -2.02
C ASP A 41 -8.17 -6.94 -1.68
N ALA A 42 -7.32 -6.98 -0.65
CA ALA A 42 -6.51 -5.83 -0.27
C ALA A 42 -5.57 -5.40 -1.40
N HIS A 43 -4.98 -6.35 -2.11
CA HIS A 43 -4.12 -6.07 -3.25
C HIS A 43 -4.87 -5.38 -4.37
N GLN A 44 -6.07 -5.83 -4.69
CA GLN A 44 -6.91 -5.20 -5.73
C GLN A 44 -7.25 -3.76 -5.36
N ARG A 45 -7.59 -3.51 -4.10
CA ARG A 45 -7.86 -2.16 -3.61
C ARG A 45 -6.63 -1.27 -3.67
N LEU A 46 -5.47 -1.83 -3.38
CA LEU A 46 -4.20 -1.13 -3.48
C LEU A 46 -3.92 -0.71 -4.93
N GLU A 47 -4.19 -1.58 -5.88
CA GLU A 47 -4.04 -1.26 -7.30
C GLU A 47 -4.94 -0.09 -7.72
N LEU A 48 -6.13 0.03 -7.15
CA LEU A 48 -7.04 1.13 -7.44
C LEU A 48 -6.49 2.48 -6.94
N LEU A 49 -5.60 2.47 -5.96
CA LEU A 49 -4.96 3.69 -5.46
C LEU A 49 -3.76 4.11 -6.27
N ARG A 50 -3.28 3.27 -7.19
CA ARG A 50 -2.12 3.58 -8.01
C ARG A 50 -2.36 4.86 -8.80
N PRO A 51 -1.44 5.84 -8.72
CA PRO A 51 -1.59 7.06 -9.50
C PRO A 51 -1.56 6.76 -11.00
N GLY A 52 -2.47 7.40 -11.73
CA GLY A 52 -2.54 7.23 -13.17
C GLY A 52 -1.38 7.92 -13.87
N PRO A 53 -1.18 7.61 -15.18
CA PRO A 53 -0.12 8.23 -15.96
C PRO A 53 -0.36 9.71 -16.22
N THR A 54 -1.61 10.17 -16.10
CA THR A 54 -1.94 11.58 -16.29
C THR A 54 -1.67 12.36 -15.01
N PRO A 55 -0.91 13.46 -15.06
CA PRO A 55 -0.73 14.28 -13.88
C PRO A 55 -2.09 14.80 -13.44
N SER A 56 -2.38 14.68 -12.16
CA SER A 56 -3.62 15.22 -11.63
C SER A 56 -3.59 16.73 -11.72
N ILE A 57 -4.67 17.29 -12.26
CA ILE A 57 -4.82 18.73 -12.35
C ILE A 57 -4.92 19.27 -10.93
N GLY A 58 -4.05 20.20 -10.60
CA GLY A 58 -4.09 20.87 -9.32
C GLY A 58 -3.37 20.15 -8.19
N GLY A 59 -2.25 19.55 -8.41
CA GLY A 59 -1.40 18.82 -7.46
C GLY A 59 -1.33 19.28 -6.01
N HIS A 60 -2.34 20.02 -5.53
CA HIS A 60 -2.44 20.47 -4.15
C HIS A 60 -2.71 19.31 -3.23
N GLY A 61 -1.95 19.20 -2.16
CA GLY A 61 -2.11 18.15 -1.18
C GLY A 61 -1.50 16.81 -1.55
N ILE A 62 -0.83 16.71 -2.69
CA ILE A 62 -0.10 15.49 -3.05
C ILE A 62 1.21 15.49 -2.27
N SER A 63 1.48 14.37 -1.59
CA SER A 63 2.68 14.24 -0.78
C SER A 63 3.33 12.88 -1.00
N ALA A 64 4.60 12.79 -0.62
CA ALA A 64 5.31 11.51 -0.61
C ALA A 64 4.79 10.63 0.52
N CYS A 65 5.13 9.34 0.49
CA CYS A 65 4.74 8.39 1.51
C CYS A 65 5.19 8.86 2.91
N PRO A 66 4.27 8.95 3.89
CA PRO A 66 4.67 9.31 5.25
C PRO A 66 5.68 8.31 5.81
N PRO A 67 6.67 8.77 6.61
CA PRO A 67 7.69 7.86 7.16
C PRO A 67 7.12 6.72 7.98
N ALA A 68 6.09 6.98 8.78
CA ALA A 68 5.46 5.94 9.59
C ALA A 68 4.82 4.85 8.71
N LEU A 69 4.15 5.26 7.64
CA LEU A 69 3.54 4.33 6.70
C LEU A 69 4.60 3.58 5.90
N ALA A 70 5.67 4.25 5.50
CA ALA A 70 6.77 3.62 4.79
C ALA A 70 7.38 2.48 5.61
N LYS A 71 7.53 2.67 6.92
CA LYS A 71 8.00 1.62 7.82
C LYS A 71 7.05 0.44 7.88
N LYS A 72 5.75 0.70 7.94
CA LYS A 72 4.73 -0.36 7.93
C LYS A 72 4.80 -1.17 6.64
N ILE A 73 4.88 -0.49 5.51
CA ILE A 73 4.99 -1.14 4.21
C ILE A 73 6.27 -1.99 4.12
N ASP A 74 7.39 -1.45 4.57
CA ASP A 74 8.65 -2.18 4.57
C ASP A 74 8.55 -3.47 5.41
N THR A 75 7.94 -3.37 6.58
CA THR A 75 7.70 -4.53 7.44
C THR A 75 6.84 -5.58 6.74
N LEU A 76 5.79 -5.14 6.05
CA LEU A 76 4.91 -6.05 5.30
C LEU A 76 5.65 -6.74 4.17
N ILE A 77 6.48 -6.01 3.44
CA ILE A 77 7.28 -6.57 2.35
C ILE A 77 8.20 -7.67 2.89
N ARG A 78 8.84 -7.43 4.02
CA ARG A 78 9.72 -8.41 4.65
C ARG A 78 8.95 -9.66 5.07
N ARG A 79 7.75 -9.50 5.63
CA ARG A 79 6.90 -10.63 6.01
C ARG A 79 6.45 -11.45 4.80
N VAL A 80 6.07 -10.78 3.73
CA VAL A 80 5.67 -11.47 2.50
C VAL A 80 6.83 -12.29 1.96
N ARG A 81 8.03 -11.70 1.92
CA ARG A 81 9.22 -12.41 1.45
C ARG A 81 9.56 -13.59 2.34
N ALA A 82 9.44 -13.43 3.66
CA ALA A 82 9.72 -14.52 4.60
C ALA A 82 8.70 -15.65 4.45
N GLY A 83 7.45 -15.32 4.17
CA GLY A 83 6.39 -16.31 3.99
C GLY A 83 6.49 -17.10 2.69
N ILE A 84 7.21 -16.57 1.70
CA ILE A 84 7.37 -17.21 0.39
C ILE A 84 8.55 -18.19 0.36
N SER A 85 9.45 -18.05 1.28
CA SER A 85 10.65 -18.90 1.34
C SER A 85 10.37 -20.35 1.67
#